data_57ea3e55304fe54e726ff1ba05ddd1ae
#
_entry.id   57ea3e55304fe54e726ff1ba05ddd1ae
#
_cell.length_a   1.000
_cell.length_b   1.000
_cell.length_c   1.000
_cell.angle_alpha   90.00
_cell.angle_beta   90.00
_cell.angle_gamma   90.00
#
_symmetry.space_group_name_H-M   'P 1'
#
loop_
_entity.id
_entity.type
_entity.pdbx_description
1 polymer ?
#
loop_
_entity_poly.entity_id
_entity_poly.type
_entity_poly.pdbx_seq_one_letter_code
_entity_poly.pdbx_strand_id
1 'polypeptide(L)'
;IYGGQSYTPQLNALRRGTHVVVGTPGRIVDHLERGTLSLDGIRTVVLDEADEMLAMGFADAMEAILGRLPEQRQVALFSATMAPNIKRIAQQHLRQPREILIRSRTTTGANIRQRYWLVSGVHKLDALTRILEVEPFDAMLVFARTKQGTAELAERLEARGFAAMALNGDVPQALRERIVGQPQAGRIDIVVA
;
A
#
# COMPACT_ATOMS: atom_id res chain seq x y z
N ILE A 1 -6.83 1.48 -11.19
CA ILE A 1 -5.68 1.94 -12.01
C ILE A 1 -4.53 2.31 -11.09
N TYR A 2 -3.30 1.83 -11.38
CA TYR A 2 -2.14 2.05 -10.51
C TYR A 2 -0.82 2.02 -11.30
N GLY A 3 0.24 2.54 -10.70
CA GLY A 3 1.58 2.57 -11.27
C GLY A 3 2.19 1.18 -11.42
N GLY A 4 3.17 1.02 -12.35
CA GLY A 4 3.83 -0.25 -12.61
C GLY A 4 3.05 -1.23 -13.50
N GLN A 5 1.73 -1.12 -13.56
CA GLN A 5 0.91 -1.89 -14.48
C GLN A 5 0.93 -1.27 -15.89
N SER A 6 0.85 -2.11 -16.92
CA SER A 6 0.68 -1.69 -18.32
C SER A 6 -0.57 -0.82 -18.51
N TYR A 7 -0.50 0.17 -19.41
CA TYR A 7 -1.63 1.05 -19.75
C TYR A 7 -2.78 0.34 -20.45
N THR A 8 -2.49 -0.64 -21.27
CA THR A 8 -3.49 -1.28 -22.15
C THR A 8 -4.73 -1.80 -21.42
N PRO A 9 -4.60 -2.59 -20.32
CA PRO A 9 -5.78 -3.04 -19.57
C PRO A 9 -6.54 -1.86 -18.94
N GLN A 10 -5.84 -0.84 -18.43
CA GLN A 10 -6.46 0.33 -17.80
C GLN A 10 -7.23 1.16 -18.84
N LEU A 11 -6.63 1.43 -20.00
CA LEU A 11 -7.29 2.13 -21.10
C LEU A 11 -8.52 1.40 -21.63
N ASN A 12 -8.44 0.08 -21.76
CA ASN A 12 -9.56 -0.72 -22.20
C ASN A 12 -10.72 -0.68 -21.20
N ALA A 13 -10.43 -0.72 -19.90
CA ALA A 13 -11.44 -0.62 -18.86
C ALA A 13 -12.10 0.79 -18.87
N LEU A 14 -11.32 1.85 -18.94
CA LEU A 14 -11.84 3.22 -18.99
C LEU A 14 -12.69 3.50 -20.24
N ARG A 15 -12.27 3.01 -21.41
CA ARG A 15 -13.02 3.16 -22.66
C ARG A 15 -14.37 2.43 -22.68
N ARG A 16 -14.50 1.32 -21.95
CA ARG A 16 -15.77 0.59 -21.82
C ARG A 16 -16.79 1.30 -20.95
N GLY A 17 -16.35 2.32 -20.23
CA GLY A 17 -17.13 3.00 -19.19
C GLY A 17 -17.09 2.22 -17.88
N THR A 18 -16.76 2.92 -16.82
CA THR A 18 -16.67 2.38 -15.46
C THR A 18 -17.49 3.24 -14.51
N HIS A 19 -18.27 2.60 -13.63
CA HIS A 19 -19.06 3.32 -12.62
C HIS A 19 -18.20 3.74 -11.42
N VAL A 20 -17.14 2.98 -11.12
CA VAL A 20 -16.21 3.23 -10.02
C VAL A 20 -14.78 3.10 -10.56
N VAL A 21 -13.95 4.09 -10.27
CA VAL A 21 -12.52 4.07 -10.55
C VAL A 21 -11.78 4.05 -9.22
N VAL A 22 -10.99 3.03 -8.97
CA VAL A 22 -10.08 2.94 -7.84
C VAL A 22 -8.65 3.07 -8.38
N GLY A 23 -7.83 3.92 -7.75
CA GLY A 23 -6.48 4.11 -8.25
C GLY A 23 -5.55 4.82 -7.28
N THR A 24 -4.25 4.75 -7.58
CA THR A 24 -3.22 5.52 -6.89
C THR A 24 -3.13 6.93 -7.46
N PRO A 25 -2.86 7.97 -6.63
CA PRO A 25 -2.93 9.36 -7.08
C PRO A 25 -2.09 9.66 -8.33
N GLY A 26 -0.82 9.23 -8.36
CA GLY A 26 0.06 9.50 -9.50
C GLY A 26 -0.43 8.92 -10.83
N ARG A 27 -1.02 7.71 -10.83
CA ARG A 27 -1.56 7.10 -12.06
C ARG A 27 -2.89 7.75 -12.46
N ILE A 28 -3.69 8.22 -11.52
CA ILE A 28 -4.90 8.99 -11.82
C ILE A 28 -4.52 10.30 -12.51
N VAL A 29 -3.57 11.05 -11.98
CA VAL A 29 -3.07 12.31 -12.59
C VAL A 29 -2.56 12.07 -14.01
N ASP A 30 -1.77 11.03 -14.23
CA ASP A 30 -1.26 10.67 -15.54
C ASP A 30 -2.38 10.36 -16.57
N HIS A 31 -3.44 9.66 -16.17
CA HIS A 31 -4.61 9.45 -17.03
C HIS A 31 -5.40 10.74 -17.28
N LEU A 32 -5.47 11.65 -16.32
CA LEU A 32 -6.10 12.98 -16.49
C LEU A 32 -5.30 13.85 -17.46
N GLU A 33 -3.98 13.87 -17.34
CA GLU A 33 -3.09 14.63 -18.25
C GLU A 33 -3.14 14.10 -19.68
N ARG A 34 -3.28 12.80 -19.84
CA ARG A 34 -3.45 12.14 -21.16
C ARG A 34 -4.86 12.26 -21.73
N GLY A 35 -5.80 12.84 -20.99
CA GLY A 35 -7.22 12.91 -21.40
C GLY A 35 -7.90 11.55 -21.53
N THR A 36 -7.36 10.50 -20.91
CA THR A 36 -7.92 9.14 -20.96
C THR A 36 -8.85 8.83 -19.80
N LEU A 37 -8.92 9.73 -18.82
CA LEU A 37 -9.88 9.76 -17.73
C LEU A 37 -10.44 11.18 -17.62
N SER A 38 -11.77 11.32 -17.56
CA SER A 38 -12.45 12.58 -17.20
C SER A 38 -13.07 12.44 -15.81
N LEU A 39 -13.06 13.51 -15.04
CA LEU A 39 -13.72 13.62 -13.74
C LEU A 39 -15.04 14.41 -13.80
N ASP A 40 -15.47 14.89 -14.98
CA ASP A 40 -16.62 15.79 -15.13
C ASP A 40 -17.94 15.18 -14.60
N GLY A 41 -18.08 13.87 -14.68
CA GLY A 41 -19.25 13.14 -14.22
C GLY A 41 -19.14 12.59 -12.79
N ILE A 42 -18.08 12.89 -12.07
CA ILE A 42 -17.85 12.37 -10.72
C ILE A 42 -18.82 13.02 -9.73
N ARG A 43 -19.56 12.21 -8.99
CA ARG A 43 -20.46 12.63 -7.93
C ARG A 43 -19.92 12.37 -6.53
N THR A 44 -19.06 11.37 -6.40
CA THR A 44 -18.49 10.97 -5.10
C THR A 44 -17.01 10.68 -5.26
N VAL A 45 -16.21 11.21 -4.36
CA VAL A 45 -14.77 10.94 -4.25
C VAL A 45 -14.46 10.45 -2.85
N VAL A 46 -13.67 9.41 -2.76
CA VAL A 46 -13.18 8.85 -1.51
C VAL A 46 -11.65 8.95 -1.50
N LEU A 47 -11.12 9.62 -0.50
CA LEU A 47 -9.71 9.60 -0.15
C LEU A 47 -9.56 8.61 1.00
N ASP A 48 -8.96 7.47 0.74
CA ASP A 48 -8.72 6.44 1.74
C ASP A 48 -7.24 6.38 2.10
N GLU A 49 -6.93 6.17 3.37
CA GLU A 49 -5.57 6.22 3.92
C GLU A 49 -4.82 7.52 3.54
N ALA A 50 -5.50 8.67 3.73
CA ALA A 50 -4.99 9.96 3.28
C ALA A 50 -3.65 10.35 3.92
N ASP A 51 -3.39 9.95 5.16
CA ASP A 51 -2.11 10.14 5.85
C ASP A 51 -0.99 9.33 5.19
N GLU A 52 -1.22 8.09 4.80
CA GLU A 52 -0.24 7.27 4.09
C GLU A 52 0.05 7.84 2.70
N MET A 53 -0.98 8.29 1.97
CA MET A 53 -0.76 8.96 0.68
C MET A 53 0.12 10.20 0.82
N LEU A 54 -0.08 11.00 1.87
CA LEU A 54 0.77 12.17 2.12
C LEU A 54 2.19 11.78 2.58
N ALA A 55 2.34 10.75 3.41
CA ALA A 55 3.64 10.22 3.81
C ALA A 55 4.44 9.70 2.61
N MET A 56 3.77 9.16 1.60
CA MET A 56 4.36 8.72 0.33
C MET A 56 4.65 9.87 -0.66
N GLY A 57 4.36 11.13 -0.32
CA GLY A 57 4.64 12.28 -1.16
C GLY A 57 3.59 12.58 -2.23
N PHE A 58 2.37 12.06 -2.12
CA PHE A 58 1.30 12.29 -3.09
C PHE A 58 0.49 13.58 -2.86
N ALA A 59 0.99 14.53 -2.07
CA ALA A 59 0.27 15.78 -1.76
C ALA A 59 -0.16 16.54 -3.03
N ASP A 60 0.77 16.80 -3.94
CA ASP A 60 0.51 17.54 -5.18
C ASP A 60 -0.45 16.79 -6.11
N ALA A 61 -0.32 15.46 -6.18
CA ALA A 61 -1.22 14.64 -6.98
C ALA A 61 -2.65 14.65 -6.42
N MET A 62 -2.80 14.61 -5.09
CA MET A 62 -4.11 14.73 -4.44
C MET A 62 -4.76 16.08 -4.71
N GLU A 63 -4.02 17.18 -4.56
CA GLU A 63 -4.49 18.53 -4.87
C GLU A 63 -4.88 18.67 -6.35
N ALA A 64 -4.07 18.14 -7.27
CA ALA A 64 -4.36 18.16 -8.70
C ALA A 64 -5.64 17.40 -9.07
N ILE A 65 -5.93 16.28 -8.39
CA ILE A 65 -7.17 15.52 -8.57
C ILE A 65 -8.36 16.30 -8.01
N LEU A 66 -8.25 16.74 -6.75
CA LEU A 66 -9.33 17.44 -6.05
C LEU A 66 -9.71 18.77 -6.72
N GLY A 67 -8.72 19.48 -7.28
CA GLY A 67 -8.93 20.73 -8.03
C GLY A 67 -9.64 20.56 -9.37
N ARG A 68 -9.65 19.34 -9.95
CA ARG A 68 -10.33 19.02 -11.23
C ARG A 68 -11.72 18.43 -11.06
N LEU A 69 -12.18 18.26 -9.81
CA LEU A 69 -13.51 17.71 -9.54
C LEU A 69 -14.62 18.72 -9.80
N PRO A 70 -15.81 18.28 -10.24
CA PRO A 70 -16.98 19.14 -10.35
C PRO A 70 -17.29 19.83 -9.03
N GLU A 71 -17.94 21.00 -9.12
CA GLU A 71 -18.32 21.75 -7.93
C GLU A 71 -19.32 20.96 -7.05
N GLN A 72 -20.31 20.36 -7.68
CA GLN A 72 -21.30 19.53 -6.97
C GLN A 72 -20.80 18.10 -6.84
N ARG A 73 -20.19 17.80 -5.71
CA ARG A 73 -19.69 16.47 -5.38
C ARG A 73 -19.74 16.22 -3.89
N GLN A 74 -19.76 14.96 -3.52
CA GLN A 74 -19.49 14.51 -2.17
C GLN A 74 -18.02 14.09 -2.06
N VAL A 75 -17.34 14.51 -1.00
CA VAL A 75 -15.99 14.06 -0.69
C VAL A 75 -16.01 13.36 0.67
N ALA A 76 -15.48 12.16 0.73
CA ALA A 76 -15.24 11.42 1.96
C ALA A 76 -13.71 11.24 2.13
N LEU A 77 -13.22 11.56 3.32
CA LEU A 77 -11.80 11.43 3.68
C LEU A 77 -11.68 10.48 4.86
N PHE A 78 -10.91 9.43 4.66
CA PHE A 78 -10.55 8.45 5.68
C PHE A 78 -9.06 8.53 5.98
N SER A 79 -8.70 8.55 7.25
CA SER A 79 -7.32 8.65 7.70
C SER A 79 -7.19 8.08 9.11
N ALA A 80 -6.11 7.37 9.39
CA ALA A 80 -5.82 6.89 10.74
C ALA A 80 -5.36 8.03 11.66
N THR A 81 -4.75 9.08 11.09
CA THR A 81 -4.28 10.26 11.81
C THR A 81 -4.87 11.55 11.24
N MET A 82 -4.95 12.59 12.07
CA MET A 82 -5.43 13.90 11.66
C MET A 82 -4.30 14.94 11.78
N ALA A 83 -3.19 14.68 11.09
CA ALA A 83 -2.04 15.58 11.00
C ALA A 83 -2.41 16.93 10.37
N PRO A 84 -1.64 18.02 10.59
CA PRO A 84 -1.98 19.36 10.09
C PRO A 84 -2.22 19.44 8.59
N ASN A 85 -1.46 18.70 7.79
CA ASN A 85 -1.62 18.61 6.34
C ASN A 85 -2.94 17.93 5.91
N ILE A 86 -3.38 16.90 6.64
CA ILE A 86 -4.70 16.27 6.42
C ILE A 86 -5.82 17.25 6.73
N LYS A 87 -5.71 17.95 7.86
CA LYS A 87 -6.68 18.99 8.24
C LYS A 87 -6.80 20.07 7.17
N ARG A 88 -5.68 20.50 6.60
CA ARG A 88 -5.66 21.49 5.51
C ARG A 88 -6.45 20.99 4.30
N ILE A 89 -6.19 19.78 3.83
CA ILE A 89 -6.93 19.18 2.71
C ILE A 89 -8.42 19.07 3.04
N ALA A 90 -8.77 18.61 4.23
CA ALA A 90 -10.15 18.53 4.66
C ALA A 90 -10.84 19.90 4.65
N GLN A 91 -10.21 20.95 5.17
CA GLN A 91 -10.74 22.31 5.20
C GLN A 91 -10.92 22.93 3.80
N GLN A 92 -10.01 22.62 2.88
CA GLN A 92 -10.04 23.17 1.51
C GLN A 92 -11.09 22.49 0.63
N HIS A 93 -11.27 21.18 0.76
CA HIS A 93 -12.02 20.38 -0.21
C HIS A 93 -13.34 19.79 0.30
N LEU A 94 -13.55 19.71 1.63
CA LEU A 94 -14.80 19.23 2.22
C LEU A 94 -15.70 20.43 2.56
N ARG A 95 -16.98 20.31 2.22
CA ARG A 95 -18.01 21.31 2.52
C ARG A 95 -18.83 20.85 3.70
N GLN A 96 -18.81 21.60 4.80
CA GLN A 96 -19.52 21.27 6.05
C GLN A 96 -19.37 19.78 6.44
N PRO A 97 -18.11 19.28 6.58
CA PRO A 97 -17.89 17.87 6.82
C PRO A 97 -18.49 17.42 8.16
N ARG A 98 -19.06 16.22 8.15
CA ARG A 98 -19.40 15.52 9.39
C ARG A 98 -18.17 14.71 9.82
N GLU A 99 -17.63 15.03 10.98
CA GLU A 99 -16.52 14.28 11.55
C GLU A 99 -17.05 13.06 12.32
N ILE A 100 -16.47 11.90 12.02
CA ILE A 100 -16.72 10.65 12.72
C ILE A 100 -15.40 10.14 13.24
N LEU A 101 -15.20 10.21 14.55
CA LEU A 101 -13.98 9.79 15.22
C LEU A 101 -14.20 8.43 15.90
N ILE A 102 -13.49 7.42 15.40
CA ILE A 102 -13.43 6.09 16.02
C ILE A 102 -12.24 6.07 16.98
N ARG A 103 -12.50 6.17 18.27
CA ARG A 103 -11.47 6.08 19.31
C ARG A 103 -11.13 4.62 19.57
N SER A 104 -9.93 4.19 19.18
CA SER A 104 -9.39 2.91 19.64
C SER A 104 -8.95 3.06 21.10
N ARG A 105 -9.36 2.13 21.97
CA ARG A 105 -8.92 2.09 23.38
C ARG A 105 -7.52 1.51 23.53
N THR A 106 -6.97 0.88 22.49
CA THR A 106 -5.66 0.21 22.51
C THR A 106 -4.86 0.61 21.27
N THR A 107 -3.59 0.93 21.44
CA THR A 107 -2.64 1.20 20.35
C THR A 107 -2.28 -0.04 19.54
N THR A 108 -2.51 -1.22 20.09
CA THR A 108 -2.29 -2.52 19.44
C THR A 108 -3.58 -3.31 19.41
N GLY A 109 -3.90 -3.93 18.29
CA GLY A 109 -5.07 -4.84 18.20
C GLY A 109 -4.96 -5.96 19.23
N ALA A 110 -6.08 -6.34 19.85
CA ALA A 110 -6.12 -7.38 20.88
C ALA A 110 -5.51 -8.73 20.42
N ASN A 111 -5.48 -8.95 19.10
CA ASN A 111 -4.96 -10.18 18.49
C ASN A 111 -3.50 -10.07 18.02
N ILE A 112 -2.81 -8.94 18.27
CA ILE A 112 -1.42 -8.74 17.88
C ILE A 112 -0.52 -9.02 19.08
N ARG A 113 0.26 -10.10 19.02
CA ARG A 113 1.27 -10.45 20.01
C ARG A 113 2.62 -9.90 19.56
N GLN A 114 3.18 -8.92 20.28
CA GLN A 114 4.49 -8.36 20.02
C GLN A 114 5.56 -9.05 20.87
N ARG A 115 6.68 -9.40 20.22
CA ARG A 115 7.87 -9.96 20.87
C ARG A 115 9.12 -9.33 20.28
N TYR A 116 10.19 -9.26 21.03
CA TYR A 116 11.49 -8.84 20.55
C TYR A 116 12.59 -9.75 21.12
N TRP A 117 13.69 -9.88 20.39
CA TRP A 117 14.89 -10.57 20.83
C TRP A 117 16.10 -9.64 20.71
N LEU A 118 16.92 -9.62 21.76
CA LEU A 118 18.21 -8.95 21.73
C LEU A 118 19.24 -9.92 21.12
N VAL A 119 19.72 -9.59 19.93
CA VAL A 119 20.73 -10.38 19.21
C VAL A 119 22.00 -9.54 19.07
N SER A 120 23.12 -10.00 19.63
CA SER A 120 24.41 -9.35 19.52
C SER A 120 25.23 -9.89 18.33
N GLY A 121 25.97 -9.01 17.66
CA GLY A 121 26.90 -9.37 16.59
C GLY A 121 26.24 -9.75 15.26
N VAL A 122 26.90 -10.63 14.51
CA VAL A 122 26.55 -11.01 13.13
C VAL A 122 25.49 -12.12 13.02
N HIS A 123 24.92 -12.57 14.12
CA HIS A 123 24.09 -13.78 14.18
C HIS A 123 22.58 -13.56 13.97
N LYS A 124 22.17 -12.42 13.39
CA LYS A 124 20.73 -12.14 13.17
C LYS A 124 20.05 -13.18 12.27
N LEU A 125 20.75 -13.66 11.25
CA LEU A 125 20.19 -14.67 10.36
C LEU A 125 19.99 -16.01 11.07
N ASP A 126 20.93 -16.40 11.92
CA ASP A 126 20.83 -17.65 12.69
C ASP A 126 19.69 -17.56 13.71
N ALA A 127 19.55 -16.41 14.37
CA ALA A 127 18.42 -16.16 15.27
C ALA A 127 17.07 -16.23 14.52
N LEU A 128 16.98 -15.63 13.33
CA LEU A 128 15.78 -15.71 12.49
C LEU A 128 15.49 -17.16 12.09
N THR A 129 16.50 -17.92 11.65
CA THR A 129 16.35 -19.33 11.27
C THR A 129 15.79 -20.14 12.42
N ARG A 130 16.30 -19.94 13.65
CA ARG A 130 15.80 -20.63 14.85
C ARG A 130 14.34 -20.26 15.18
N ILE A 131 13.94 -19.01 14.96
CA ILE A 131 12.55 -18.59 15.12
C ILE A 131 11.67 -19.31 14.10
N LEU A 132 12.08 -19.36 12.84
CA LEU A 132 11.34 -20.03 11.76
C LEU A 132 11.20 -21.54 11.97
N GLU A 133 12.18 -22.18 12.63
CA GLU A 133 12.13 -23.61 12.95
C GLU A 133 11.17 -23.96 14.11
N VAL A 134 10.89 -22.99 15.00
CA VAL A 134 10.15 -23.24 16.26
C VAL A 134 8.75 -22.65 16.26
N GLU A 135 8.57 -21.49 15.61
CA GLU A 135 7.28 -20.81 15.60
C GLU A 135 6.39 -21.34 14.47
N PRO A 136 5.19 -21.83 14.75
CA PRO A 136 4.25 -22.21 13.71
C PRO A 136 3.72 -20.94 13.01
N PHE A 137 3.74 -20.92 11.69
CA PHE A 137 3.16 -19.85 10.87
C PHE A 137 2.64 -20.40 9.54
N ASP A 138 1.58 -19.81 9.04
CA ASP A 138 1.03 -20.11 7.72
C ASP A 138 1.70 -19.26 6.64
N ALA A 139 2.01 -17.98 6.96
CA ALA A 139 2.73 -17.06 6.12
C ALA A 139 3.49 -16.04 6.98
N MET A 140 4.67 -15.61 6.52
CA MET A 140 5.50 -14.64 7.23
C MET A 140 5.97 -13.52 6.32
N LEU A 141 5.88 -12.26 6.82
CA LEU A 141 6.52 -11.11 6.20
C LEU A 141 7.76 -10.71 7.02
N VAL A 142 8.91 -10.65 6.36
CA VAL A 142 10.17 -10.21 6.95
C VAL A 142 10.58 -8.89 6.32
N PHE A 143 10.71 -7.84 7.11
CA PHE A 143 11.12 -6.53 6.61
C PHE A 143 12.62 -6.33 6.74
N ALA A 144 13.27 -5.95 5.63
CA ALA A 144 14.67 -5.57 5.56
C ALA A 144 14.82 -4.08 5.23
N ARG A 145 15.95 -3.49 5.64
CA ARG A 145 16.18 -2.04 5.48
C ARG A 145 16.46 -1.63 4.03
N THR A 146 17.07 -2.51 3.24
CA THR A 146 17.54 -2.19 1.90
C THR A 146 17.12 -3.24 0.90
N LYS A 147 16.95 -2.83 -0.38
CA LYS A 147 16.64 -3.73 -1.49
C LYS A 147 17.64 -4.88 -1.61
N GLN A 148 18.93 -4.58 -1.47
CA GLN A 148 19.99 -5.59 -1.50
C GLN A 148 19.84 -6.57 -0.32
N GLY A 149 19.65 -6.06 0.90
CA GLY A 149 19.41 -6.89 2.08
C GLY A 149 18.18 -7.77 1.97
N THR A 150 17.14 -7.29 1.27
CA THR A 150 15.93 -8.07 0.96
C THR A 150 16.27 -9.28 0.06
N ALA A 151 17.00 -9.06 -1.03
CA ALA A 151 17.41 -10.12 -1.95
C ALA A 151 18.35 -11.14 -1.26
N GLU A 152 19.42 -10.65 -0.62
CA GLU A 152 20.38 -11.50 0.09
C GLU A 152 19.73 -12.36 1.19
N LEU A 153 18.78 -11.78 1.93
CA LEU A 153 18.08 -12.51 2.99
C LEU A 153 17.19 -13.61 2.40
N ALA A 154 16.46 -13.33 1.32
CA ALA A 154 15.63 -14.32 0.66
C ALA A 154 16.47 -15.50 0.15
N GLU A 155 17.56 -15.24 -0.56
CA GLU A 155 18.49 -16.27 -1.04
C GLU A 155 19.07 -17.13 0.10
N ARG A 156 19.45 -16.51 1.22
CA ARG A 156 19.97 -17.24 2.38
C ARG A 156 18.91 -18.08 3.08
N LEU A 157 17.66 -17.67 3.08
CA LEU A 157 16.55 -18.47 3.60
C LEU A 157 16.23 -19.65 2.66
N GLU A 158 16.20 -19.42 1.34
CA GLU A 158 16.08 -20.50 0.35
C GLU A 158 17.20 -21.55 0.50
N ALA A 159 18.44 -21.10 0.64
CA ALA A 159 19.58 -22.00 0.85
C ALA A 159 19.46 -22.85 2.13
N ARG A 160 18.62 -22.45 3.09
CA ARG A 160 18.28 -23.19 4.30
C ARG A 160 17.00 -24.03 4.19
N GLY A 161 16.41 -24.09 3.00
CA GLY A 161 15.23 -24.92 2.72
C GLY A 161 13.88 -24.25 2.99
N PHE A 162 13.83 -22.93 3.25
CA PHE A 162 12.58 -22.20 3.40
C PHE A 162 12.06 -21.73 2.04
N ALA A 163 10.76 -21.79 1.81
CA ALA A 163 10.12 -21.22 0.62
C ALA A 163 10.03 -19.69 0.76
N ALA A 164 11.14 -18.99 0.50
CA ALA A 164 11.26 -17.54 0.65
C ALA A 164 11.40 -16.81 -0.68
N MET A 165 10.80 -15.61 -0.80
CA MET A 165 10.96 -14.74 -1.95
C MET A 165 11.18 -13.29 -1.55
N ALA A 166 12.01 -12.57 -2.32
CA ALA A 166 12.21 -11.14 -2.16
C ALA A 166 11.10 -10.34 -2.85
N LEU A 167 10.62 -9.28 -2.17
CA LEU A 167 9.66 -8.32 -2.69
C LEU A 167 10.18 -6.91 -2.47
N ASN A 168 10.81 -6.31 -3.48
CA ASN A 168 11.38 -4.97 -3.39
C ASN A 168 11.07 -4.12 -4.64
N GLY A 169 11.57 -2.88 -4.69
CA GLY A 169 11.28 -1.94 -5.77
C GLY A 169 11.76 -2.37 -7.16
N ASP A 170 12.72 -3.29 -7.26
CA ASP A 170 13.30 -3.74 -8.53
C ASP A 170 12.53 -4.93 -9.13
N VAL A 171 11.61 -5.52 -8.35
CA VAL A 171 10.73 -6.61 -8.82
C VAL A 171 9.65 -6.03 -9.74
N PRO A 172 9.50 -6.54 -10.98
CA PRO A 172 8.44 -6.12 -11.89
C PRO A 172 7.03 -6.29 -11.29
N GLN A 173 6.12 -5.37 -11.60
CA GLN A 173 4.78 -5.34 -10.99
C GLN A 173 4.00 -6.65 -11.12
N ALA A 174 4.01 -7.27 -12.30
CA ALA A 174 3.34 -8.55 -12.51
C ALA A 174 3.89 -9.68 -11.61
N LEU A 175 5.21 -9.64 -11.33
CA LEU A 175 5.84 -10.60 -10.42
C LEU A 175 5.50 -10.27 -8.95
N ARG A 176 5.41 -8.97 -8.58
CA ARG A 176 4.97 -8.55 -7.24
C ARG A 176 3.57 -9.06 -6.92
N GLU A 177 2.62 -8.86 -7.85
CA GLU A 177 1.24 -9.35 -7.70
C GLU A 177 1.20 -10.87 -7.53
N ARG A 178 2.03 -11.57 -8.29
CA ARG A 178 2.18 -13.02 -8.16
C ARG A 178 2.77 -13.43 -6.81
N ILE A 179 3.84 -12.75 -6.33
CA ILE A 179 4.47 -13.04 -5.04
C ILE A 179 3.46 -12.84 -3.90
N VAL A 180 2.73 -11.73 -3.89
CA VAL A 180 1.73 -11.42 -2.86
C VAL A 180 0.57 -12.43 -2.85
N GLY A 181 0.20 -12.99 -4.01
CA GLY A 181 -0.84 -14.01 -4.10
C GLY A 181 -0.37 -15.44 -3.74
N GLN A 182 0.92 -15.70 -3.70
CA GLN A 182 1.45 -17.07 -3.50
C GLN A 182 1.35 -17.60 -2.07
N PRO A 183 1.49 -16.80 -0.99
CA PRO A 183 1.27 -17.27 0.36
C PRO A 183 -0.13 -17.84 0.58
N GLN A 184 -1.14 -17.20 -0.02
CA GLN A 184 -2.54 -17.69 0.02
C GLN A 184 -2.73 -19.03 -0.71
N ALA A 185 -1.85 -19.34 -1.66
CA ALA A 185 -1.85 -20.59 -2.43
C ALA A 185 -0.93 -21.68 -1.83
N GLY A 186 -0.28 -21.43 -0.68
CA GLY A 186 0.63 -22.35 -0.01
C GLY A 186 1.92 -22.69 -0.81
N ARG A 187 2.37 -21.76 -1.65
CA ARG A 187 3.57 -21.95 -2.50
C ARG A 187 4.80 -21.22 -1.98
N ILE A 188 4.62 -20.20 -1.19
CA ILE A 188 5.65 -19.42 -0.55
C ILE A 188 5.21 -19.18 0.89
N ASP A 189 6.07 -19.46 1.83
CA ASP A 189 5.80 -19.30 3.24
C ASP A 189 6.34 -17.95 3.75
N ILE A 190 7.42 -17.43 3.14
CA ILE A 190 8.12 -16.25 3.60
C ILE A 190 8.30 -15.23 2.46
N VAL A 191 7.82 -14.02 2.68
CA VAL A 191 8.09 -12.87 1.80
C VAL A 191 9.03 -11.92 2.54
N VAL A 192 10.19 -11.63 1.94
CA VAL A 192 11.16 -10.65 2.44
C VAL A 192 10.97 -9.34 1.68
N ALA A 193 10.59 -8.23 2.38
CA ALA A 193 10.25 -6.93 1.79
C ALA A 193 11.09 -5.77 2.34
#